data_31035090dba6da10f601dc88bfbdbbd3
#
_entry.id   31035090dba6da10f601dc88bfbdbbd3
#
_cell.length_a   1.000
_cell.length_b   1.000
_cell.length_c   1.000
_cell.angle_alpha   90.00
_cell.angle_beta   90.00
_cell.angle_gamma   90.00
#
_symmetry.space_group_name_H-M   'P 1'
#
loop_
_entity.id
_entity.type
_entity.pdbx_description
1 polymer ?
#
loop_
_entity_poly.entity_id
_entity_poly.type
_entity_poly.pdbx_seq_one_letter_code
_entity_poly.pdbx_strand_id
1 'polypeptide(L)'
;MSKPSFHWEDPLLLQDQLSTEERMIADAAREYAQGKLAPRVQEAFRTESTDPSIFREMGELGLLGITIPEQYGGANLNYVSYGLIAREIERVDSGYRSMMSVQSSLVMVPINEFGSEAQKQKYLPKLATGEWIGCFGLTEPNFGSDAGGMITRAKKVPGGYSLTGSKMWISNSPIADVFVVWAKNDADQIRGFILEKGMKGLSAPKITGKQGLRASITGEIVMDEVFVPAENEFPEITGLKGPFTCLNSARYGISWGVLGAAEFCWHTARQYTLDRQQFGRPLAANQLIQKKLADMQTDIAMALQGVLRLGRMKDEGTAAPEVTSIMKRNSCGKALDIARMARDMLGGNGISDEYGVIRHMLNLEVVNTYEGTHDIHALILGRAQTGIQAFS
;
A
#
# COMPACT_ATOMS: atom_id res chain seq x y z
N MET A 1 -36.67 0.98 26.67
CA MET A 1 -35.49 0.95 25.84
C MET A 1 -35.24 -0.50 25.45
N SER A 2 -35.09 -0.82 24.15
CA SER A 2 -34.69 -2.14 23.67
C SER A 2 -33.28 -2.46 24.20
N LYS A 3 -32.99 -3.72 24.53
CA LYS A 3 -31.63 -4.13 24.92
C LYS A 3 -30.68 -3.88 23.76
N PRO A 4 -29.44 -3.39 24.01
CA PRO A 4 -28.43 -3.26 22.95
C PRO A 4 -28.21 -4.59 22.23
N SER A 5 -28.18 -4.59 20.92
CA SER A 5 -27.85 -5.78 20.10
C SER A 5 -26.35 -5.80 19.80
N PHE A 6 -25.76 -6.99 19.79
CA PHE A 6 -24.36 -7.16 19.40
C PHE A 6 -24.27 -7.43 17.89
N HIS A 7 -23.55 -6.55 17.19
CA HIS A 7 -23.28 -6.66 15.76
C HIS A 7 -21.89 -7.26 15.57
N TRP A 8 -21.82 -8.57 15.33
CA TRP A 8 -20.53 -9.28 15.30
C TRP A 8 -19.60 -8.82 14.16
N GLU A 9 -20.15 -8.34 13.04
CA GLU A 9 -19.36 -7.82 11.90
C GLU A 9 -18.77 -6.42 12.16
N ASP A 10 -19.43 -5.62 12.99
CA ASP A 10 -19.01 -4.28 13.37
C ASP A 10 -19.27 -4.02 14.87
N PRO A 11 -18.53 -4.69 15.76
CA PRO A 11 -18.85 -4.69 17.20
C PRO A 11 -18.64 -3.34 17.88
N LEU A 12 -17.83 -2.44 17.30
CA LEU A 12 -17.57 -1.09 17.80
C LEU A 12 -18.26 0.00 16.96
N LEU A 13 -19.20 -0.41 16.09
CA LEU A 13 -20.03 0.48 15.28
C LEU A 13 -19.19 1.52 14.52
N LEU A 14 -18.20 1.03 13.76
CA LEU A 14 -17.35 1.87 12.89
C LEU A 14 -18.21 2.69 11.93
N GLN A 15 -19.24 2.07 11.34
CA GLN A 15 -20.12 2.71 10.36
C GLN A 15 -20.83 3.94 10.93
N ASP A 16 -21.18 3.94 12.22
CA ASP A 16 -21.85 5.06 12.89
C ASP A 16 -20.91 6.24 13.14
N GLN A 17 -19.59 6.02 13.08
CA GLN A 17 -18.54 7.03 13.30
C GLN A 17 -18.10 7.70 11.99
N LEU A 18 -18.61 7.25 10.85
CA LEU A 18 -18.29 7.79 9.52
C LEU A 18 -19.32 8.84 9.11
N SER A 19 -18.87 9.85 8.37
CA SER A 19 -19.77 10.80 7.70
C SER A 19 -20.58 10.09 6.59
N THR A 20 -21.64 10.73 6.13
CA THR A 20 -22.43 10.20 4.99
C THR A 20 -21.56 10.07 3.74
N GLU A 21 -20.71 11.05 3.46
CA GLU A 21 -19.79 11.04 2.33
C GLU A 21 -18.77 9.89 2.44
N GLU A 22 -18.15 9.70 3.59
CA GLU A 22 -17.21 8.60 3.83
C GLU A 22 -17.85 7.23 3.60
N ARG A 23 -19.11 7.04 4.04
CA ARG A 23 -19.85 5.80 3.77
C ARG A 23 -20.11 5.59 2.28
N MET A 24 -20.57 6.64 1.57
CA MET A 24 -20.81 6.56 0.13
C MET A 24 -19.54 6.21 -0.65
N ILE A 25 -18.39 6.78 -0.27
CA ILE A 25 -17.09 6.48 -0.87
C ILE A 25 -16.69 5.03 -0.61
N ALA A 26 -16.85 4.54 0.62
CA ALA A 26 -16.57 3.15 0.97
C ALA A 26 -17.45 2.17 0.18
N ASP A 27 -18.75 2.47 0.03
CA ASP A 27 -19.68 1.64 -0.72
C ASP A 27 -19.34 1.60 -2.21
N ALA A 28 -19.01 2.74 -2.82
CA ALA A 28 -18.56 2.81 -4.22
C ALA A 28 -17.25 2.02 -4.45
N ALA A 29 -16.28 2.15 -3.55
CA ALA A 29 -15.05 1.38 -3.61
C ALA A 29 -15.29 -0.13 -3.46
N ARG A 30 -16.21 -0.52 -2.57
CA ARG A 30 -16.63 -1.92 -2.40
C ARG A 30 -17.30 -2.47 -3.65
N GLU A 31 -18.24 -1.73 -4.24
CA GLU A 31 -18.93 -2.14 -5.48
C GLU A 31 -17.94 -2.38 -6.61
N TYR A 32 -17.01 -1.46 -6.82
CA TYR A 32 -15.95 -1.62 -7.80
C TYR A 32 -15.06 -2.83 -7.50
N ALA A 33 -14.55 -2.93 -6.27
CA ALA A 33 -13.65 -4.00 -5.87
C ALA A 33 -14.28 -5.38 -6.04
N GLN A 34 -15.51 -5.57 -5.55
CA GLN A 34 -16.20 -6.86 -5.65
C GLN A 34 -16.71 -7.14 -7.06
N GLY A 35 -17.19 -6.12 -7.79
CA GLY A 35 -17.77 -6.29 -9.12
C GLY A 35 -16.73 -6.40 -10.24
N LYS A 36 -15.58 -5.75 -10.11
CA LYS A 36 -14.57 -5.66 -11.18
C LYS A 36 -13.25 -6.33 -10.84
N LEU A 37 -12.73 -6.18 -9.61
CA LEU A 37 -11.42 -6.73 -9.26
C LEU A 37 -11.49 -8.18 -8.79
N ALA A 38 -12.46 -8.54 -7.96
CA ALA A 38 -12.59 -9.90 -7.42
C ALA A 38 -12.71 -10.99 -8.51
N PRO A 39 -13.45 -10.80 -9.62
CA PRO A 39 -13.51 -11.80 -10.69
C PRO A 39 -12.18 -12.04 -11.42
N ARG A 40 -11.26 -11.06 -11.40
CA ARG A 40 -9.98 -11.14 -12.14
C ARG A 40 -8.83 -11.67 -11.30
N VAL A 41 -8.93 -11.57 -9.97
CA VAL A 41 -7.76 -11.69 -9.08
C VAL A 41 -7.14 -13.08 -9.06
N GLN A 42 -7.94 -14.14 -9.13
CA GLN A 42 -7.43 -15.51 -9.06
C GLN A 42 -6.53 -15.83 -10.27
N GLU A 43 -6.97 -15.47 -11.47
CA GLU A 43 -6.17 -15.67 -12.68
C GLU A 43 -4.93 -14.75 -12.70
N ALA A 44 -5.09 -13.47 -12.31
CA ALA A 44 -3.97 -12.55 -12.20
C ALA A 44 -2.90 -13.05 -11.23
N PHE A 45 -3.30 -13.61 -10.09
CA PHE A 45 -2.38 -14.19 -9.12
C PHE A 45 -1.69 -15.47 -9.68
N ARG A 46 -2.43 -16.37 -10.31
CA ARG A 46 -1.88 -17.61 -10.91
C ARG A 46 -0.84 -17.31 -11.98
N THR A 47 -1.15 -16.38 -12.87
CA THR A 47 -0.30 -16.04 -14.05
C THR A 47 0.74 -14.95 -13.75
N GLU A 48 0.76 -14.41 -12.53
CA GLU A 48 1.63 -13.29 -12.16
C GLU A 48 1.51 -12.11 -13.14
N SER A 49 0.26 -11.74 -13.44
CA SER A 49 -0.08 -10.70 -14.41
C SER A 49 -0.81 -9.53 -13.78
N THR A 50 -0.72 -8.39 -14.42
CA THR A 50 -1.42 -7.15 -14.04
C THR A 50 -2.08 -6.59 -15.29
N ASP A 51 -3.37 -6.31 -15.21
CA ASP A 51 -4.11 -5.61 -16.25
C ASP A 51 -3.95 -4.09 -16.07
N PRO A 52 -3.23 -3.38 -16.98
CA PRO A 52 -3.03 -1.94 -16.85
C PRO A 52 -4.33 -1.13 -16.94
N SER A 53 -5.41 -1.68 -17.51
CA SER A 53 -6.70 -0.99 -17.60
C SER A 53 -7.28 -0.65 -16.23
N ILE A 54 -6.89 -1.38 -15.18
CA ILE A 54 -7.30 -1.14 -13.79
C ILE A 54 -6.94 0.29 -13.33
N PHE A 55 -5.82 0.86 -13.80
CA PHE A 55 -5.47 2.24 -13.46
C PHE A 55 -6.47 3.24 -14.02
N ARG A 56 -6.94 3.06 -15.26
CA ARG A 56 -7.96 3.93 -15.86
C ARG A 56 -9.31 3.76 -15.18
N GLU A 57 -9.70 2.51 -14.89
CA GLU A 57 -10.93 2.23 -14.14
C GLU A 57 -10.93 2.92 -12.78
N MET A 58 -9.81 2.83 -12.04
CA MET A 58 -9.64 3.51 -10.75
C MET A 58 -9.63 5.04 -10.91
N GLY A 59 -8.99 5.56 -11.97
CA GLY A 59 -8.97 7.00 -12.27
C GLY A 59 -10.36 7.57 -12.57
N GLU A 60 -11.15 6.88 -13.39
CA GLU A 60 -12.54 7.26 -13.72
C GLU A 60 -13.44 7.31 -12.48
N LEU A 61 -13.14 6.51 -11.46
CA LEU A 61 -13.88 6.46 -10.20
C LEU A 61 -13.31 7.39 -9.11
N GLY A 62 -12.26 8.17 -9.42
CA GLY A 62 -11.60 9.04 -8.45
C GLY A 62 -10.85 8.30 -7.33
N LEU A 63 -10.46 7.04 -7.58
CA LEU A 63 -9.72 6.21 -6.61
C LEU A 63 -8.20 6.39 -6.71
N LEU A 64 -7.72 7.24 -7.64
CA LEU A 64 -6.31 7.64 -7.75
C LEU A 64 -6.16 9.11 -7.35
N GLY A 65 -5.07 9.43 -6.64
CA GLY A 65 -4.82 10.80 -6.18
C GLY A 65 -5.89 11.30 -5.19
N ILE A 66 -6.34 10.45 -4.29
CA ILE A 66 -7.48 10.68 -3.39
C ILE A 66 -7.31 11.96 -2.57
N THR A 67 -6.11 12.24 -2.07
CA THR A 67 -5.80 13.42 -1.26
C THR A 67 -5.17 14.56 -2.07
N ILE A 68 -5.06 14.43 -3.38
CA ILE A 68 -4.49 15.45 -4.26
C ILE A 68 -5.56 16.49 -4.58
N PRO A 69 -5.20 17.80 -4.63
CA PRO A 69 -6.15 18.88 -4.95
C PRO A 69 -6.86 18.71 -6.30
N GLU A 70 -8.12 19.12 -6.37
CA GLU A 70 -8.94 19.06 -7.59
C GLU A 70 -8.33 19.81 -8.78
N GLN A 71 -7.64 20.91 -8.53
CA GLN A 71 -6.97 21.70 -9.60
C GLN A 71 -5.92 20.90 -10.37
N TYR A 72 -5.45 19.77 -9.81
CA TYR A 72 -4.53 18.83 -10.45
C TYR A 72 -5.20 17.51 -10.83
N GLY A 73 -6.53 17.44 -10.80
CA GLY A 73 -7.30 16.25 -11.16
C GLY A 73 -7.48 15.24 -10.02
N GLY A 74 -7.02 15.52 -8.81
CA GLY A 74 -7.25 14.68 -7.64
C GLY A 74 -8.67 14.80 -7.10
N ALA A 75 -9.05 13.90 -6.19
CA ALA A 75 -10.39 13.89 -5.59
C ALA A 75 -10.52 14.84 -4.37
N ASN A 76 -9.40 15.32 -3.84
CA ASN A 76 -9.34 16.23 -2.67
C ASN A 76 -10.13 15.73 -1.45
N LEU A 77 -10.15 14.41 -1.24
CA LEU A 77 -10.85 13.77 -0.13
C LEU A 77 -9.96 13.69 1.11
N ASN A 78 -10.62 13.45 2.26
CA ASN A 78 -9.94 13.30 3.54
C ASN A 78 -9.20 11.95 3.65
N TYR A 79 -8.32 11.83 4.64
CA TYR A 79 -7.54 10.61 4.87
C TYR A 79 -8.41 9.42 5.27
N VAL A 80 -9.51 9.62 6.00
CA VAL A 80 -10.43 8.52 6.34
C VAL A 80 -11.01 7.91 5.07
N SER A 81 -11.44 8.70 4.10
CA SER A 81 -11.89 8.24 2.79
C SER A 81 -10.81 7.41 2.07
N TYR A 82 -9.56 7.89 2.07
CA TYR A 82 -8.44 7.12 1.52
C TYR A 82 -8.28 5.77 2.21
N GLY A 83 -8.35 5.74 3.54
CA GLY A 83 -8.27 4.51 4.31
C GLY A 83 -9.37 3.51 3.97
N LEU A 84 -10.62 3.98 3.88
CA LEU A 84 -11.78 3.17 3.54
C LEU A 84 -11.67 2.56 2.13
N ILE A 85 -11.23 3.36 1.15
CA ILE A 85 -10.95 2.87 -0.21
C ILE A 85 -9.88 1.77 -0.16
N ALA A 86 -8.75 2.02 0.51
CA ALA A 86 -7.67 1.05 0.64
C ALA A 86 -8.16 -0.27 1.26
N ARG A 87 -9.01 -0.22 2.29
CA ARG A 87 -9.62 -1.39 2.94
C ARG A 87 -10.46 -2.21 1.97
N GLU A 88 -11.32 -1.59 1.19
CA GLU A 88 -12.20 -2.32 0.27
C GLU A 88 -11.43 -2.91 -0.94
N ILE A 89 -10.44 -2.21 -1.46
CA ILE A 89 -9.57 -2.75 -2.53
C ILE A 89 -8.73 -3.93 -2.01
N GLU A 90 -8.12 -3.81 -0.83
CA GLU A 90 -7.26 -4.87 -0.27
C GLU A 90 -8.07 -6.06 0.27
N ARG A 91 -9.36 -5.90 0.55
CA ARG A 91 -10.28 -7.02 0.78
C ARG A 91 -10.27 -8.01 -0.40
N VAL A 92 -10.02 -7.53 -1.61
CA VAL A 92 -9.83 -8.36 -2.80
C VAL A 92 -8.40 -8.84 -2.91
N ASP A 93 -7.43 -7.91 -2.91
CA ASP A 93 -6.00 -8.28 -3.03
C ASP A 93 -5.07 -7.12 -2.63
N SER A 94 -4.03 -7.45 -1.86
CA SER A 94 -2.98 -6.50 -1.49
C SER A 94 -2.21 -5.97 -2.69
N GLY A 95 -2.11 -6.73 -3.78
CA GLY A 95 -1.47 -6.29 -5.03
C GLY A 95 -2.20 -5.11 -5.66
N TYR A 96 -3.52 -5.19 -5.76
CA TYR A 96 -4.34 -4.10 -6.30
C TYR A 96 -4.30 -2.85 -5.42
N ARG A 97 -4.35 -3.01 -4.09
CA ARG A 97 -4.18 -1.87 -3.18
C ARG A 97 -2.77 -1.27 -3.32
N SER A 98 -1.74 -2.09 -3.49
CA SER A 98 -0.36 -1.62 -3.69
C SER A 98 -0.24 -0.78 -4.98
N MET A 99 -0.84 -1.21 -6.09
CA MET A 99 -0.88 -0.45 -7.35
C MET A 99 -1.46 0.96 -7.13
N MET A 100 -2.64 1.03 -6.50
CA MET A 100 -3.33 2.29 -6.16
C MET A 100 -2.48 3.18 -5.24
N SER A 101 -1.88 2.58 -4.20
CA SER A 101 -1.09 3.30 -3.20
C SER A 101 0.21 3.85 -3.78
N VAL A 102 0.92 3.08 -4.62
CA VAL A 102 2.12 3.55 -5.31
C VAL A 102 1.78 4.75 -6.19
N GLN A 103 0.75 4.66 -7.02
CA GLN A 103 0.29 5.75 -7.86
C GLN A 103 -0.03 7.00 -7.02
N SER A 104 -0.90 6.88 -6.02
CA SER A 104 -1.41 8.00 -5.25
C SER A 104 -0.40 8.56 -4.25
N SER A 105 0.20 7.70 -3.40
CA SER A 105 1.02 8.14 -2.26
C SER A 105 2.51 8.25 -2.57
N LEU A 106 3.05 7.43 -3.48
CA LEU A 106 4.48 7.40 -3.75
C LEU A 106 4.87 8.16 -5.03
N VAL A 107 3.92 8.41 -5.93
CA VAL A 107 4.16 9.17 -7.17
C VAL A 107 3.47 10.53 -7.13
N MET A 108 2.16 10.57 -6.92
CA MET A 108 1.42 11.84 -6.95
C MET A 108 1.74 12.74 -5.74
N VAL A 109 1.84 12.18 -4.54
CA VAL A 109 2.18 12.96 -3.33
C VAL A 109 3.53 13.68 -3.47
N PRO A 110 4.68 13.04 -3.83
CA PRO A 110 5.92 13.77 -3.96
C PRO A 110 5.89 14.84 -5.07
N ILE A 111 5.18 14.61 -6.16
CA ILE A 111 5.00 15.63 -7.20
C ILE A 111 4.19 16.81 -6.65
N ASN A 112 3.14 16.55 -5.88
CA ASN A 112 2.32 17.60 -5.26
C ASN A 112 3.09 18.38 -4.18
N GLU A 113 3.85 17.69 -3.33
CA GLU A 113 4.53 18.31 -2.19
C GLU A 113 5.83 19.02 -2.58
N PHE A 114 6.59 18.43 -3.51
CA PHE A 114 7.97 18.86 -3.80
C PHE A 114 8.18 19.32 -5.25
N GLY A 115 7.20 19.11 -6.12
CA GLY A 115 7.28 19.49 -7.52
C GLY A 115 7.08 20.98 -7.74
N SER A 116 7.70 21.52 -8.78
CA SER A 116 7.38 22.85 -9.31
C SER A 116 5.95 22.87 -9.85
N GLU A 117 5.37 24.05 -10.01
CA GLU A 117 4.04 24.19 -10.61
C GLU A 117 3.95 23.55 -12.00
N ALA A 118 5.01 23.72 -12.81
CA ALA A 118 5.11 23.10 -14.14
C ALA A 118 5.07 21.55 -14.05
N GLN A 119 5.76 20.96 -13.07
CA GLN A 119 5.72 19.51 -12.83
C GLN A 119 4.33 19.06 -12.40
N LYS A 120 3.68 19.76 -11.47
CA LYS A 120 2.31 19.44 -11.01
C LYS A 120 1.32 19.44 -12.17
N GLN A 121 1.31 20.49 -12.96
CA GLN A 121 0.41 20.63 -14.12
C GLN A 121 0.68 19.57 -15.22
N LYS A 122 1.94 19.18 -15.41
CA LYS A 122 2.31 18.19 -16.42
C LYS A 122 1.91 16.77 -16.03
N TYR A 123 2.16 16.36 -14.79
CA TYR A 123 2.11 14.96 -14.38
C TYR A 123 0.83 14.57 -13.63
N LEU A 124 0.37 15.41 -12.69
CA LEU A 124 -0.72 15.01 -11.79
C LEU A 124 -2.05 14.71 -12.50
N PRO A 125 -2.52 15.50 -13.49
CA PRO A 125 -3.80 15.21 -14.15
C PRO A 125 -3.80 13.85 -14.86
N LYS A 126 -2.70 13.49 -15.52
CA LYS A 126 -2.59 12.22 -16.24
C LYS A 126 -2.42 11.01 -15.32
N LEU A 127 -1.78 11.21 -14.17
CA LEU A 127 -1.67 10.19 -13.12
C LEU A 127 -3.01 9.99 -12.40
N ALA A 128 -3.77 11.05 -12.17
CA ALA A 128 -5.07 10.99 -11.53
C ALA A 128 -6.12 10.23 -12.36
N THR A 129 -6.09 10.39 -13.67
CA THR A 129 -6.97 9.65 -14.60
C THR A 129 -6.49 8.24 -14.91
N GLY A 130 -5.31 7.85 -14.45
CA GLY A 130 -4.68 6.58 -14.80
C GLY A 130 -4.26 6.48 -16.28
N GLU A 131 -4.24 7.60 -17.01
CA GLU A 131 -3.65 7.66 -18.37
C GLU A 131 -2.15 7.33 -18.32
N TRP A 132 -1.46 7.87 -17.32
CA TRP A 132 -0.07 7.54 -17.01
C TRP A 132 0.04 6.75 -15.73
N ILE A 133 0.92 5.76 -15.76
CA ILE A 133 1.25 4.91 -14.61
C ILE A 133 2.58 5.35 -14.04
N GLY A 134 2.64 5.49 -12.72
CA GLY A 134 3.85 5.88 -12.01
C GLY A 134 4.46 4.74 -11.19
N CYS A 135 5.77 4.87 -10.93
CA CYS A 135 6.49 4.02 -9.99
C CYS A 135 7.46 4.85 -9.13
N PHE A 136 7.92 4.24 -8.02
CA PHE A 136 8.74 4.92 -7.01
C PHE A 136 10.03 4.14 -6.75
N GLY A 137 11.16 4.69 -7.17
CA GLY A 137 12.47 4.09 -7.10
C GLY A 137 13.30 4.60 -5.91
N LEU A 138 13.21 3.93 -4.76
CA LEU A 138 14.03 4.20 -3.57
C LEU A 138 14.98 3.03 -3.28
N THR A 139 14.41 1.85 -3.02
CA THR A 139 15.13 0.63 -2.63
C THR A 139 16.10 0.16 -3.71
N GLU A 140 17.31 -0.21 -3.30
CA GLU A 140 18.35 -0.77 -4.17
C GLU A 140 18.61 -2.24 -3.80
N PRO A 141 19.29 -3.03 -4.66
CA PRO A 141 19.58 -4.44 -4.38
C PRO A 141 20.22 -4.68 -3.00
N ASN A 142 21.12 -3.79 -2.55
CA ASN A 142 21.84 -3.91 -1.30
C ASN A 142 21.38 -2.93 -0.20
N PHE A 143 20.40 -2.06 -0.48
CA PHE A 143 19.95 -1.00 0.42
C PHE A 143 18.42 -0.97 0.51
N GLY A 144 17.87 -1.82 1.39
CA GLY A 144 16.43 -1.87 1.69
C GLY A 144 16.10 -1.01 2.91
N SER A 145 16.30 -1.55 4.11
CA SER A 145 16.04 -0.83 5.37
C SER A 145 16.99 0.35 5.57
N ASP A 146 18.23 0.26 5.11
CA ASP A 146 19.19 1.36 5.04
C ASP A 146 19.07 2.12 3.70
N ALA A 147 17.95 2.81 3.49
CA ALA A 147 17.74 3.60 2.28
C ALA A 147 18.76 4.75 2.13
N GLY A 148 19.34 5.24 3.22
CA GLY A 148 20.38 6.28 3.22
C GLY A 148 21.71 5.82 2.62
N GLY A 149 21.98 4.52 2.66
CA GLY A 149 23.16 3.90 2.06
C GLY A 149 23.13 3.80 0.55
N MET A 150 22.05 4.23 -0.13
CA MET A 150 21.91 4.12 -1.59
C MET A 150 23.16 4.58 -2.35
N ILE A 151 23.44 3.89 -3.46
CA ILE A 151 24.61 4.17 -4.33
C ILE A 151 24.24 4.74 -5.71
N THR A 152 22.96 4.79 -6.07
CA THR A 152 22.51 5.46 -7.30
C THR A 152 22.97 6.92 -7.30
N ARG A 153 23.57 7.36 -8.40
CA ARG A 153 24.17 8.68 -8.55
C ARG A 153 23.47 9.52 -9.61
N ALA A 154 23.32 10.80 -9.32
CA ALA A 154 22.89 11.86 -10.23
C ALA A 154 24.02 12.86 -10.38
N LYS A 155 24.88 12.66 -11.37
CA LYS A 155 26.01 13.53 -11.70
C LYS A 155 25.51 14.76 -12.46
N LYS A 156 25.93 15.96 -12.04
CA LYS A 156 25.60 17.20 -12.75
C LYS A 156 26.28 17.23 -14.13
N VAL A 157 25.49 17.55 -15.17
CA VAL A 157 25.95 17.71 -16.54
C VAL A 157 25.29 18.95 -17.16
N PRO A 158 25.79 19.48 -18.32
CA PRO A 158 25.13 20.61 -18.97
C PRO A 158 23.62 20.33 -19.23
N GLY A 159 22.77 21.22 -18.78
CA GLY A 159 21.31 21.13 -18.96
C GLY A 159 20.56 20.16 -17.99
N GLY A 160 21.24 19.45 -17.09
CA GLY A 160 20.58 18.54 -16.20
C GLY A 160 21.51 17.62 -15.42
N TYR A 161 21.15 16.34 -15.37
CA TYR A 161 21.87 15.30 -14.63
C TYR A 161 22.02 14.04 -15.48
N SER A 162 23.08 13.27 -15.23
CA SER A 162 23.25 11.89 -15.71
C SER A 162 23.03 10.94 -14.53
N LEU A 163 21.99 10.12 -14.60
CA LEU A 163 21.66 9.15 -13.54
C LEU A 163 22.21 7.78 -13.88
N THR A 164 22.93 7.18 -12.92
CA THR A 164 23.47 5.82 -13.02
C THR A 164 23.21 5.04 -11.73
N GLY A 165 22.72 3.81 -11.86
CA GLY A 165 22.41 2.90 -10.76
C GLY A 165 21.21 2.02 -11.04
N SER A 166 20.74 1.32 -10.00
CA SER A 166 19.55 0.46 -10.12
C SER A 166 18.67 0.53 -8.88
N LYS A 167 17.37 0.35 -9.10
CA LYS A 167 16.37 0.19 -8.03
C LYS A 167 15.72 -1.17 -8.15
N MET A 168 15.34 -1.77 -7.04
CA MET A 168 14.81 -3.14 -6.97
C MET A 168 13.52 -3.21 -6.19
N TRP A 169 12.68 -4.18 -6.52
CA TRP A 169 11.35 -4.40 -5.93
C TRP A 169 10.38 -3.24 -6.20
N ILE A 170 10.43 -2.67 -7.39
CA ILE A 170 9.66 -1.48 -7.75
C ILE A 170 8.32 -1.88 -8.38
N SER A 171 7.25 -1.70 -7.62
CA SER A 171 5.88 -1.90 -8.13
C SER A 171 5.60 -0.98 -9.32
N ASN A 172 4.93 -1.51 -10.32
CA ASN A 172 4.54 -0.86 -11.57
C ASN A 172 5.70 -0.55 -12.54
N SER A 173 6.99 -0.62 -12.17
CA SER A 173 8.08 -0.14 -13.04
C SER A 173 8.07 -0.73 -14.47
N PRO A 174 7.73 -2.03 -14.70
CA PRO A 174 7.71 -2.56 -16.07
C PRO A 174 6.64 -1.94 -17.00
N ILE A 175 5.62 -1.30 -16.43
CA ILE A 175 4.52 -0.68 -17.17
C ILE A 175 4.43 0.83 -16.94
N ALA A 176 5.36 1.41 -16.16
CA ALA A 176 5.33 2.82 -15.78
C ALA A 176 5.66 3.75 -16.95
N ASP A 177 4.98 4.88 -16.99
CA ASP A 177 5.26 6.02 -17.88
C ASP A 177 6.09 7.08 -17.14
N VAL A 178 5.95 7.17 -15.80
CA VAL A 178 6.62 8.13 -14.92
C VAL A 178 7.33 7.40 -13.79
N PHE A 179 8.59 7.75 -13.55
CA PHE A 179 9.45 7.15 -12.54
C PHE A 179 9.92 8.23 -11.56
N VAL A 180 9.46 8.21 -10.32
CA VAL A 180 10.02 9.04 -9.25
C VAL A 180 11.21 8.30 -8.64
N VAL A 181 12.41 8.83 -8.86
CA VAL A 181 13.67 8.17 -8.48
C VAL A 181 14.46 9.04 -7.50
N TRP A 182 14.94 8.42 -6.44
CA TRP A 182 15.83 9.05 -5.46
C TRP A 182 17.27 8.63 -5.71
N ALA A 183 18.17 9.62 -5.80
CA ALA A 183 19.59 9.42 -6.08
C ALA A 183 20.45 10.43 -5.32
N LYS A 184 21.73 10.11 -5.08
CA LYS A 184 22.70 11.02 -4.50
C LYS A 184 23.32 11.90 -5.57
N ASN A 185 23.35 13.21 -5.35
CA ASN A 185 24.06 14.16 -6.19
C ASN A 185 25.58 14.17 -5.92
N ASP A 186 26.33 15.06 -6.60
CA ASP A 186 27.79 15.18 -6.44
C ASP A 186 28.22 15.59 -5.01
N ALA A 187 27.32 16.13 -4.20
CA ALA A 187 27.55 16.50 -2.80
C ALA A 187 27.04 15.41 -1.81
N ASP A 188 26.81 14.19 -2.26
CA ASP A 188 26.23 13.08 -1.48
C ASP A 188 24.84 13.35 -0.90
N GLN A 189 24.14 14.36 -1.37
CA GLN A 189 22.80 14.68 -0.94
C GLN A 189 21.77 13.89 -1.74
N ILE A 190 20.81 13.26 -1.05
CA ILE A 190 19.68 12.57 -1.70
C ILE A 190 18.74 13.61 -2.29
N ARG A 191 18.46 13.48 -3.61
CA ARG A 191 17.56 14.31 -4.38
C ARG A 191 16.54 13.45 -5.10
N GLY A 192 15.38 14.00 -5.41
CA GLY A 192 14.33 13.33 -6.16
C GLY A 192 14.28 13.80 -7.61
N PHE A 193 14.07 12.86 -8.52
CA PHE A 193 14.03 13.10 -9.96
C PHE A 193 12.81 12.44 -10.59
N ILE A 194 12.22 13.09 -11.59
CA ILE A 194 11.16 12.51 -12.41
C ILE A 194 11.77 12.06 -13.74
N LEU A 195 11.79 10.76 -13.99
CA LEU A 195 12.16 10.17 -15.26
C LEU A 195 10.91 9.78 -16.03
N GLU A 196 11.01 9.77 -17.37
CA GLU A 196 9.92 9.40 -18.26
C GLU A 196 10.31 8.18 -19.08
N LYS A 197 9.32 7.36 -19.39
CA LYS A 197 9.46 6.20 -20.27
C LYS A 197 10.07 6.61 -21.60
N GLY A 198 11.02 5.83 -22.08
CA GLY A 198 11.71 6.07 -23.34
C GLY A 198 12.98 6.94 -23.23
N MET A 199 13.32 7.46 -22.05
CA MET A 199 14.63 8.10 -21.84
C MET A 199 15.73 7.09 -22.16
N LYS A 200 16.74 7.52 -22.93
CA LYS A 200 17.86 6.67 -23.33
C LYS A 200 18.64 6.19 -22.09
N GLY A 201 18.92 4.90 -22.01
CA GLY A 201 19.59 4.27 -20.88
C GLY A 201 18.67 3.84 -19.73
N LEU A 202 17.37 4.16 -19.79
CA LEU A 202 16.37 3.72 -18.82
C LEU A 202 15.73 2.39 -19.25
N SER A 203 15.72 1.40 -18.36
CA SER A 203 14.99 0.16 -18.55
C SER A 203 14.37 -0.31 -17.23
N ALA A 204 13.30 -1.09 -17.34
CA ALA A 204 12.55 -1.58 -16.17
C ALA A 204 12.17 -3.07 -16.34
N PRO A 205 13.12 -4.01 -16.21
CA PRO A 205 12.85 -5.43 -16.35
C PRO A 205 11.94 -5.94 -15.25
N LYS A 206 11.01 -6.85 -15.63
CA LYS A 206 10.08 -7.50 -14.70
C LYS A 206 10.82 -8.50 -13.80
N ILE A 207 10.51 -8.49 -12.50
CA ILE A 207 10.87 -9.55 -11.57
C ILE A 207 9.74 -10.59 -11.59
N THR A 208 10.09 -11.86 -11.78
CA THR A 208 9.17 -12.99 -11.81
C THR A 208 9.43 -13.96 -10.66
N GLY A 209 8.47 -14.84 -10.37
CA GLY A 209 8.61 -15.86 -9.34
C GLY A 209 8.32 -15.40 -7.93
N LYS A 210 7.73 -14.21 -7.74
CA LYS A 210 7.24 -13.79 -6.43
C LYS A 210 6.14 -14.73 -5.94
N GLN A 211 6.12 -15.01 -4.64
CA GLN A 211 5.09 -15.82 -4.01
C GLN A 211 3.93 -14.99 -3.45
N GLY A 212 4.15 -13.70 -3.20
CA GLY A 212 3.11 -12.75 -2.81
C GLY A 212 3.03 -11.55 -3.76
N LEU A 213 1.94 -10.78 -3.71
CA LEU A 213 1.63 -9.66 -4.59
C LEU A 213 1.74 -10.01 -6.08
N ARG A 214 1.35 -11.22 -6.46
CA ARG A 214 1.51 -11.70 -7.84
C ARG A 214 0.59 -10.98 -8.83
N ALA A 215 -0.54 -10.44 -8.37
CA ALA A 215 -1.43 -9.60 -9.17
C ALA A 215 -0.90 -8.16 -9.38
N SER A 216 0.23 -7.80 -8.75
CA SER A 216 0.91 -6.51 -8.91
C SER A 216 2.25 -6.69 -9.59
N ILE A 217 2.38 -6.21 -10.82
CA ILE A 217 3.64 -6.26 -11.56
C ILE A 217 4.73 -5.50 -10.81
N THR A 218 5.89 -6.12 -10.67
CA THR A 218 7.03 -5.57 -9.94
C THR A 218 8.28 -5.77 -10.80
N GLY A 219 9.18 -4.80 -10.79
CA GLY A 219 10.42 -4.88 -11.57
C GLY A 219 11.57 -4.16 -10.90
N GLU A 220 12.57 -3.95 -11.68
CA GLU A 220 13.71 -3.10 -11.38
C GLU A 220 13.55 -1.75 -12.10
N ILE A 221 14.41 -0.78 -11.76
CA ILE A 221 14.69 0.39 -12.58
C ILE A 221 16.19 0.38 -12.79
N VAL A 222 16.65 0.22 -14.02
CA VAL A 222 18.07 0.24 -14.39
C VAL A 222 18.36 1.51 -15.15
N MET A 223 19.33 2.26 -14.69
CA MET A 223 19.77 3.54 -15.26
C MET A 223 21.23 3.45 -15.66
N ASP A 224 21.47 3.58 -16.95
CA ASP A 224 22.81 3.62 -17.56
C ASP A 224 23.02 4.99 -18.21
N GLU A 225 23.60 5.91 -17.45
CA GLU A 225 23.85 7.31 -17.84
C GLU A 225 22.60 8.03 -18.39
N VAL A 226 21.43 7.81 -17.76
CA VAL A 226 20.16 8.43 -18.16
C VAL A 226 20.24 9.94 -18.00
N PHE A 227 20.15 10.68 -19.13
CA PHE A 227 20.04 12.14 -19.06
C PHE A 227 18.66 12.56 -18.55
N VAL A 228 18.64 13.32 -17.46
CA VAL A 228 17.44 13.88 -16.84
C VAL A 228 17.56 15.41 -16.88
N PRO A 229 16.65 16.13 -17.58
CA PRO A 229 16.65 17.58 -17.63
C PRO A 229 16.60 18.22 -16.23
N ALA A 230 17.20 19.38 -16.05
CA ALA A 230 17.25 20.04 -14.74
C ALA A 230 15.87 20.36 -14.17
N GLU A 231 14.89 20.64 -15.02
CA GLU A 231 13.50 20.89 -14.65
C GLU A 231 12.76 19.65 -14.13
N ASN A 232 13.33 18.45 -14.27
CA ASN A 232 12.77 17.19 -13.74
C ASN A 232 13.33 16.83 -12.35
N GLU A 233 14.23 17.63 -11.76
CA GLU A 233 14.60 17.52 -10.36
C GLU A 233 13.51 18.17 -9.48
N PHE A 234 13.20 17.58 -8.31
CA PHE A 234 12.36 18.25 -7.31
C PHE A 234 13.13 19.42 -6.69
N PRO A 235 12.63 20.67 -6.80
CA PRO A 235 13.44 21.85 -6.50
C PRO A 235 13.81 22.03 -5.03
N GLU A 236 12.91 21.70 -4.11
CA GLU A 236 13.00 22.14 -2.72
C GLU A 236 13.28 21.04 -1.70
N ILE A 237 13.49 19.79 -2.12
CA ILE A 237 13.65 18.69 -1.19
C ILE A 237 15.05 18.09 -1.23
N THR A 238 15.63 17.88 -0.06
CA THR A 238 16.95 17.27 0.13
C THR A 238 16.91 16.25 1.27
N GLY A 239 17.66 15.16 1.11
CA GLY A 239 17.83 14.12 2.12
C GLY A 239 16.64 13.15 2.20
N LEU A 240 16.65 12.30 3.23
CA LEU A 240 15.64 11.26 3.42
C LEU A 240 14.25 11.79 3.79
N LYS A 241 14.11 13.06 4.13
CA LYS A 241 12.81 13.67 4.43
C LYS A 241 11.84 13.50 3.25
N GLY A 242 12.34 13.68 2.01
CA GLY A 242 11.52 13.51 0.80
C GLY A 242 10.87 12.13 0.70
N PRO A 243 11.65 11.05 0.53
CA PRO A 243 11.08 9.72 0.41
C PRO A 243 10.30 9.28 1.65
N PHE A 244 10.69 9.70 2.86
CA PHE A 244 9.98 9.30 4.08
C PHE A 244 8.63 10.00 4.25
N THR A 245 8.44 11.21 3.74
CA THR A 245 7.12 11.86 3.66
C THR A 245 6.18 11.03 2.79
N CYS A 246 6.64 10.59 1.62
CA CYS A 246 5.86 9.72 0.71
C CYS A 246 5.50 8.39 1.38
N LEU A 247 6.50 7.73 1.96
CA LEU A 247 6.30 6.46 2.68
C LEU A 247 5.32 6.61 3.86
N ASN A 248 5.31 7.74 4.56
CA ASN A 248 4.35 7.97 5.65
C ASN A 248 2.91 8.01 5.15
N SER A 249 2.67 8.58 3.96
CA SER A 249 1.36 8.55 3.30
C SER A 249 0.96 7.13 2.87
N ALA A 250 1.87 6.39 2.24
CA ALA A 250 1.62 5.02 1.79
C ALA A 250 1.39 4.06 2.97
N ARG A 251 2.19 4.13 4.02
CA ARG A 251 2.05 3.33 5.26
C ARG A 251 0.70 3.52 5.94
N TYR A 252 0.14 4.72 5.85
CA TYR A 252 -1.22 4.98 6.31
C TYR A 252 -2.25 4.13 5.55
N GLY A 253 -2.21 4.15 4.21
CA GLY A 253 -3.09 3.34 3.36
C GLY A 253 -2.91 1.83 3.60
N ILE A 254 -1.67 1.38 3.83
CA ILE A 254 -1.36 -0.01 4.20
C ILE A 254 -2.06 -0.38 5.52
N SER A 255 -1.99 0.50 6.52
CA SER A 255 -2.57 0.24 7.86
C SER A 255 -4.06 -0.05 7.81
N TRP A 256 -4.79 0.58 6.90
CA TRP A 256 -6.20 0.34 6.63
C TRP A 256 -6.43 -0.88 5.74
N GLY A 257 -5.67 -0.94 4.65
CA GLY A 257 -5.87 -1.94 3.60
C GLY A 257 -5.81 -3.37 4.12
N VAL A 258 -4.78 -3.70 4.91
CA VAL A 258 -4.59 -5.04 5.47
C VAL A 258 -5.75 -5.52 6.35
N LEU A 259 -6.52 -4.59 6.93
CA LEU A 259 -7.71 -4.96 7.73
C LEU A 259 -8.83 -5.49 6.81
N GLY A 260 -8.94 -4.99 5.58
CA GLY A 260 -9.83 -5.58 4.57
C GLY A 260 -9.44 -7.02 4.22
N ALA A 261 -8.15 -7.28 4.03
CA ALA A 261 -7.64 -8.64 3.81
C ALA A 261 -7.88 -9.55 5.03
N ALA A 262 -7.69 -9.02 6.26
CA ALA A 262 -7.97 -9.75 7.49
C ALA A 262 -9.46 -10.10 7.63
N GLU A 263 -10.34 -9.16 7.31
CA GLU A 263 -11.80 -9.40 7.32
C GLU A 263 -12.21 -10.45 6.29
N PHE A 264 -11.64 -10.42 5.09
CA PHE A 264 -11.87 -11.47 4.10
C PHE A 264 -11.50 -12.85 4.66
N CYS A 265 -10.30 -12.98 5.24
CA CYS A 265 -9.85 -14.24 5.82
C CYS A 265 -10.71 -14.69 6.99
N TRP A 266 -11.09 -13.79 7.87
CA TRP A 266 -11.97 -14.04 9.01
C TRP A 266 -13.35 -14.53 8.57
N HIS A 267 -14.02 -13.80 7.65
CA HIS A 267 -15.34 -14.15 7.15
C HIS A 267 -15.33 -15.48 6.40
N THR A 268 -14.32 -15.73 5.58
CA THR A 268 -14.14 -17.00 4.86
C THR A 268 -13.95 -18.16 5.84
N ALA A 269 -13.08 -18.01 6.84
CA ALA A 269 -12.85 -19.05 7.85
C ALA A 269 -14.08 -19.31 8.70
N ARG A 270 -14.80 -18.24 9.09
CA ARG A 270 -16.07 -18.37 9.83
C ARG A 270 -17.09 -19.15 9.02
N GLN A 271 -17.37 -18.78 7.80
CA GLN A 271 -18.36 -19.46 6.97
C GLN A 271 -17.97 -20.92 6.71
N TYR A 272 -16.70 -21.15 6.32
CA TYR A 272 -16.19 -22.49 6.10
C TYR A 272 -16.37 -23.39 7.34
N THR A 273 -16.07 -22.90 8.53
CA THR A 273 -16.18 -23.71 9.77
C THR A 273 -17.62 -23.93 10.22
N LEU A 274 -18.58 -23.10 9.81
CA LEU A 274 -20.01 -23.34 9.98
C LEU A 274 -20.52 -24.44 9.05
N ASP A 275 -20.06 -24.48 7.82
CA ASP A 275 -20.54 -25.40 6.79
C ASP A 275 -19.84 -26.78 6.86
N ARG A 276 -18.56 -26.80 7.22
CA ARG A 276 -17.75 -28.02 7.26
C ARG A 276 -18.08 -28.90 8.46
N GLN A 277 -18.58 -30.10 8.18
CA GLN A 277 -18.89 -31.12 9.17
C GLN A 277 -17.73 -32.07 9.40
N GLN A 278 -17.35 -32.31 10.66
CA GLN A 278 -16.42 -33.36 11.08
C GLN A 278 -16.89 -33.91 12.42
N PHE A 279 -16.76 -35.23 12.63
CA PHE A 279 -17.23 -35.90 13.86
C PHE A 279 -18.69 -35.63 14.17
N GLY A 280 -19.53 -35.54 13.13
CA GLY A 280 -20.99 -35.35 13.25
C GLY A 280 -21.46 -33.95 13.63
N ARG A 281 -20.58 -32.92 13.57
CA ARG A 281 -20.93 -31.52 13.91
C ARG A 281 -20.10 -30.52 13.12
N PRO A 282 -20.55 -29.26 12.99
CA PRO A 282 -19.75 -28.19 12.36
C PRO A 282 -18.41 -27.99 13.06
N LEU A 283 -17.36 -27.66 12.33
CA LEU A 283 -16.07 -27.31 12.93
C LEU A 283 -16.20 -26.14 13.91
N ALA A 284 -17.08 -25.18 13.65
CA ALA A 284 -17.36 -24.04 14.53
C ALA A 284 -17.86 -24.44 15.92
N ALA A 285 -18.33 -25.68 16.12
CA ALA A 285 -18.71 -26.18 17.44
C ALA A 285 -17.50 -26.52 18.35
N ASN A 286 -16.28 -26.46 17.84
CA ASN A 286 -15.06 -26.71 18.61
C ASN A 286 -14.57 -25.43 19.30
N GLN A 287 -14.21 -25.55 20.60
CA GLN A 287 -13.73 -24.40 21.38
C GLN A 287 -12.51 -23.73 20.80
N LEU A 288 -11.55 -24.49 20.23
CA LEU A 288 -10.35 -23.92 19.60
C LEU A 288 -10.68 -23.11 18.34
N ILE A 289 -11.72 -23.48 17.59
CA ILE A 289 -12.19 -22.71 16.43
C ILE A 289 -12.87 -21.43 16.90
N GLN A 290 -13.75 -21.51 17.89
CA GLN A 290 -14.43 -20.34 18.45
C GLN A 290 -13.43 -19.33 19.05
N LYS A 291 -12.39 -19.84 19.74
CA LYS A 291 -11.31 -18.98 20.26
C LYS A 291 -10.61 -18.22 19.14
N LYS A 292 -10.20 -18.91 18.04
CA LYS A 292 -9.56 -18.26 16.90
C LYS A 292 -10.48 -17.19 16.28
N LEU A 293 -11.76 -17.47 16.10
CA LEU A 293 -12.72 -16.49 15.57
C LEU A 293 -12.86 -15.27 16.49
N ALA A 294 -12.87 -15.47 17.81
CA ALA A 294 -12.93 -14.39 18.79
C ALA A 294 -11.65 -13.52 18.78
N ASP A 295 -10.46 -14.15 18.68
CA ASP A 295 -9.18 -13.45 18.57
C ASP A 295 -9.15 -12.58 17.30
N MET A 296 -9.55 -13.14 16.13
CA MET A 296 -9.63 -12.41 14.86
C MET A 296 -10.54 -11.19 14.97
N GLN A 297 -11.75 -11.36 15.49
CA GLN A 297 -12.74 -10.29 15.69
C GLN A 297 -12.18 -9.18 16.58
N THR A 298 -11.58 -9.55 17.70
CA THR A 298 -11.00 -8.59 18.66
C THR A 298 -9.89 -7.77 18.02
N ASP A 299 -8.93 -8.43 17.36
CA ASP A 299 -7.81 -7.76 16.74
C ASP A 299 -8.25 -6.81 15.61
N ILE A 300 -9.20 -7.22 14.77
CA ILE A 300 -9.76 -6.38 13.69
C ILE A 300 -10.51 -5.18 14.27
N ALA A 301 -11.41 -5.41 15.22
CA ALA A 301 -12.22 -4.35 15.80
C ALA A 301 -11.36 -3.26 16.46
N MET A 302 -10.35 -3.64 17.23
CA MET A 302 -9.44 -2.71 17.88
C MET A 302 -8.56 -1.97 16.86
N ALA A 303 -8.04 -2.66 15.84
CA ALA A 303 -7.21 -2.07 14.81
C ALA A 303 -7.99 -1.06 13.96
N LEU A 304 -9.25 -1.34 13.61
CA LEU A 304 -10.12 -0.42 12.87
C LEU A 304 -10.35 0.91 13.62
N GLN A 305 -10.54 0.87 14.95
CA GLN A 305 -10.63 2.09 15.76
C GLN A 305 -9.31 2.88 15.77
N GLY A 306 -8.18 2.19 15.85
CA GLY A 306 -6.86 2.81 15.80
C GLY A 306 -6.59 3.52 14.46
N VAL A 307 -6.90 2.87 13.33
CA VAL A 307 -6.67 3.49 12.01
C VAL A 307 -7.68 4.61 11.72
N LEU A 308 -8.92 4.52 12.22
CA LEU A 308 -9.88 5.62 12.15
C LEU A 308 -9.35 6.85 12.91
N ARG A 309 -8.88 6.67 14.15
CA ARG A 309 -8.28 7.77 14.92
C ARG A 309 -7.07 8.37 14.20
N LEU A 310 -6.19 7.53 13.65
CA LEU A 310 -5.04 8.00 12.85
C LEU A 310 -5.51 8.82 11.63
N GLY A 311 -6.57 8.38 10.93
CA GLY A 311 -7.15 9.14 9.81
C GLY A 311 -7.60 10.53 10.23
N ARG A 312 -8.39 10.62 11.30
CA ARG A 312 -8.81 11.92 11.88
C ARG A 312 -7.61 12.80 12.27
N MET A 313 -6.59 12.22 12.91
CA MET A 313 -5.36 12.96 13.25
C MET A 313 -4.61 13.48 12.03
N LYS A 314 -4.62 12.76 10.91
CA LYS A 314 -4.01 13.22 9.66
C LYS A 314 -4.82 14.37 9.05
N ASP A 315 -6.13 14.31 9.08
CA ASP A 315 -7.01 15.38 8.62
C ASP A 315 -6.86 16.63 9.49
N GLU A 316 -6.65 16.46 10.79
CA GLU A 316 -6.37 17.54 11.77
C GLU A 316 -4.92 18.08 11.69
N GLY A 317 -4.02 17.43 10.93
CA GLY A 317 -2.60 17.79 10.87
C GLY A 317 -1.81 17.50 12.16
N THR A 318 -2.32 16.61 13.03
CA THR A 318 -1.73 16.30 14.35
C THR A 318 -1.00 14.95 14.42
N ALA A 319 -1.00 14.17 13.33
CA ALA A 319 -0.41 12.84 13.27
C ALA A 319 1.12 12.91 13.13
N ALA A 320 1.87 12.62 14.19
CA ALA A 320 3.30 12.36 14.09
C ALA A 320 3.58 11.05 13.30
N PRO A 321 4.72 10.93 12.57
CA PRO A 321 5.06 9.75 11.79
C PRO A 321 5.07 8.44 12.61
N GLU A 322 5.41 8.52 13.88
CA GLU A 322 5.43 7.40 14.82
C GLU A 322 4.04 6.77 15.01
N VAL A 323 2.96 7.58 14.97
CA VAL A 323 1.58 7.06 15.06
C VAL A 323 1.27 6.18 13.84
N THR A 324 1.71 6.60 12.65
CA THR A 324 1.61 5.76 11.44
C THR A 324 2.42 4.47 11.60
N SER A 325 3.62 4.53 12.22
CA SER A 325 4.43 3.34 12.51
C SER A 325 3.74 2.37 13.47
N ILE A 326 3.05 2.88 14.51
CA ILE A 326 2.23 2.06 15.42
C ILE A 326 1.19 1.29 14.60
N MET A 327 0.42 2.00 13.78
CA MET A 327 -0.70 1.39 13.08
C MET A 327 -0.24 0.44 11.96
N LYS A 328 0.78 0.80 11.18
CA LYS A 328 1.34 -0.09 10.14
C LYS A 328 1.86 -1.39 10.78
N ARG A 329 2.64 -1.28 11.86
CA ARG A 329 3.17 -2.44 12.58
C ARG A 329 2.05 -3.32 13.14
N ASN A 330 1.09 -2.73 13.86
CA ASN A 330 -0.02 -3.47 14.46
C ASN A 330 -0.89 -4.14 13.41
N SER A 331 -1.40 -3.37 12.44
CA SER A 331 -2.36 -3.86 11.46
C SER A 331 -1.76 -4.96 10.57
N CYS A 332 -0.52 -4.77 10.06
CA CYS A 332 0.13 -5.78 9.22
C CYS A 332 0.41 -7.07 9.98
N GLY A 333 0.96 -6.99 11.21
CA GLY A 333 1.25 -8.18 12.02
C GLY A 333 -0.02 -8.95 12.36
N LYS A 334 -1.08 -8.26 12.80
CA LYS A 334 -2.37 -8.89 13.14
C LYS A 334 -3.07 -9.48 11.92
N ALA A 335 -3.07 -8.78 10.78
CA ALA A 335 -3.66 -9.30 9.54
C ALA A 335 -2.95 -10.58 9.09
N LEU A 336 -1.62 -10.63 9.16
CA LEU A 336 -0.84 -11.82 8.82
C LEU A 336 -1.16 -13.00 9.75
N ASP A 337 -1.23 -12.77 11.07
CA ASP A 337 -1.61 -13.80 12.05
C ASP A 337 -3.03 -14.31 11.78
N ILE A 338 -3.98 -13.43 11.47
CA ILE A 338 -5.35 -13.78 11.11
C ILE A 338 -5.38 -14.63 9.84
N ALA A 339 -4.65 -14.26 8.80
CA ALA A 339 -4.60 -15.02 7.56
C ALA A 339 -3.99 -16.42 7.76
N ARG A 340 -2.94 -16.55 8.59
CA ARG A 340 -2.35 -17.83 8.97
C ARG A 340 -3.32 -18.71 9.77
N MET A 341 -4.05 -18.12 10.73
CA MET A 341 -5.09 -18.84 11.48
C MET A 341 -6.23 -19.30 10.56
N ALA A 342 -6.70 -18.44 9.67
CA ALA A 342 -7.75 -18.77 8.71
C ALA A 342 -7.32 -19.93 7.79
N ARG A 343 -6.09 -19.86 7.23
CA ARG A 343 -5.52 -20.94 6.41
C ARG A 343 -5.50 -22.27 7.20
N ASP A 344 -5.09 -22.23 8.46
CA ASP A 344 -5.07 -23.42 9.34
C ASP A 344 -6.47 -23.98 9.56
N MET A 345 -7.47 -23.12 9.83
CA MET A 345 -8.86 -23.52 10.08
C MET A 345 -9.53 -24.19 8.88
N LEU A 346 -9.10 -23.89 7.66
CA LEU A 346 -9.57 -24.53 6.44
C LEU A 346 -8.89 -25.90 6.16
N GLY A 347 -7.88 -26.29 6.93
CA GLY A 347 -7.16 -27.53 6.77
C GLY A 347 -6.51 -27.65 5.37
N GLY A 348 -6.68 -28.80 4.68
CA GLY A 348 -6.18 -29.00 3.32
C GLY A 348 -6.72 -28.00 2.29
N ASN A 349 -7.98 -27.58 2.44
CA ASN A 349 -8.60 -26.58 1.57
C ASN A 349 -7.96 -25.19 1.75
N GLY A 350 -7.35 -24.90 2.89
CA GLY A 350 -6.60 -23.68 3.13
C GLY A 350 -5.30 -23.54 2.32
N ILE A 351 -4.86 -24.61 1.66
CA ILE A 351 -3.67 -24.61 0.76
C ILE A 351 -4.07 -24.32 -0.69
N SER A 352 -5.33 -24.51 -1.05
CA SER A 352 -5.85 -24.22 -2.39
C SER A 352 -6.14 -22.72 -2.55
N ASP A 353 -5.87 -22.19 -3.75
CA ASP A 353 -6.20 -20.81 -4.11
C ASP A 353 -7.71 -20.57 -4.31
N GLU A 354 -8.51 -21.63 -4.34
CA GLU A 354 -9.97 -21.61 -4.49
C GLU A 354 -10.66 -20.74 -3.43
N TYR A 355 -10.18 -20.80 -2.18
CA TYR A 355 -10.75 -20.06 -1.06
C TYR A 355 -10.14 -18.67 -0.87
N GLY A 356 -9.08 -18.33 -1.60
CA GLY A 356 -8.42 -17.03 -1.55
C GLY A 356 -7.59 -16.77 -0.27
N VAL A 357 -7.75 -17.55 0.78
CA VAL A 357 -7.06 -17.33 2.07
C VAL A 357 -5.54 -17.47 1.95
N ILE A 358 -5.06 -18.51 1.23
CA ILE A 358 -3.62 -18.69 1.01
C ILE A 358 -3.01 -17.52 0.22
N ARG A 359 -3.74 -16.97 -0.76
CA ARG A 359 -3.31 -15.78 -1.51
C ARG A 359 -3.13 -14.58 -0.59
N HIS A 360 -4.10 -14.30 0.27
CA HIS A 360 -3.98 -13.22 1.26
C HIS A 360 -2.83 -13.46 2.25
N MET A 361 -2.64 -14.69 2.72
CA MET A 361 -1.52 -15.02 3.60
C MET A 361 -0.17 -14.72 2.92
N LEU A 362 0.03 -15.19 1.69
CA LEU A 362 1.26 -14.93 0.93
C LEU A 362 1.47 -13.44 0.63
N ASN A 363 0.40 -12.73 0.31
CA ASN A 363 0.46 -11.28 0.11
C ASN A 363 0.86 -10.56 1.40
N LEU A 364 0.29 -10.93 2.53
CA LEU A 364 0.53 -10.28 3.82
C LEU A 364 1.95 -10.52 4.36
N GLU A 365 2.62 -11.61 3.99
CA GLU A 365 4.07 -11.79 4.24
C GLU A 365 4.88 -10.65 3.58
N VAL A 366 4.52 -10.29 2.34
CA VAL A 366 5.17 -9.16 1.65
C VAL A 366 4.80 -7.82 2.29
N VAL A 367 3.51 -7.61 2.59
CA VAL A 367 3.02 -6.36 3.19
C VAL A 367 3.63 -6.11 4.57
N ASN A 368 3.84 -7.16 5.37
CA ASN A 368 4.54 -7.06 6.66
C ASN A 368 6.03 -6.72 6.51
N THR A 369 6.60 -6.97 5.31
CA THR A 369 8.04 -6.80 5.02
C THR A 369 8.36 -5.44 4.40
N TYR A 370 7.59 -4.96 3.43
CA TYR A 370 7.91 -3.75 2.67
C TYR A 370 7.56 -2.44 3.40
N GLU A 371 8.03 -1.31 2.86
CA GLU A 371 7.82 0.05 3.38
C GLU A 371 8.20 0.21 4.87
N GLY A 372 9.28 -0.42 5.25
CA GLY A 372 9.70 -0.63 6.62
C GLY A 372 9.17 -1.96 7.15
N THR A 373 10.09 -2.86 7.50
CA THR A 373 9.73 -4.15 8.11
C THR A 373 9.02 -3.94 9.45
N HIS A 374 8.35 -4.98 9.91
CA HIS A 374 7.73 -5.01 11.24
C HIS A 374 8.72 -4.57 12.34
N ASP A 375 10.00 -5.00 12.22
CA ASP A 375 11.05 -4.68 13.18
C ASP A 375 11.57 -3.24 13.02
N ILE A 376 11.71 -2.73 11.80
CA ILE A 376 12.07 -1.32 11.58
C ILE A 376 11.06 -0.38 12.24
N HIS A 377 9.75 -0.68 12.15
CA HIS A 377 8.75 0.10 12.87
C HIS A 377 8.88 -0.04 14.41
N ALA A 378 9.26 -1.21 14.91
CA ALA A 378 9.57 -1.38 16.35
C ALA A 378 10.75 -0.51 16.78
N LEU A 379 11.82 -0.44 15.97
CA LEU A 379 12.99 0.40 16.26
C LEU A 379 12.67 1.90 16.20
N ILE A 380 11.82 2.35 15.24
CA ILE A 380 11.31 3.73 15.21
C ILE A 380 10.60 4.07 16.53
N LEU A 381 9.72 3.20 16.99
CA LEU A 381 8.95 3.39 18.22
C LEU A 381 9.82 3.30 19.47
N GLY A 382 10.80 2.38 19.49
CA GLY A 382 11.77 2.27 20.57
C GLY A 382 12.59 3.55 20.73
N ARG A 383 13.10 4.09 19.62
CA ARG A 383 13.78 5.39 19.61
C ARG A 383 12.91 6.53 20.12
N ALA A 384 11.66 6.60 19.66
CA ALA A 384 10.74 7.66 20.07
C ALA A 384 10.48 7.66 21.59
N GLN A 385 10.47 6.46 22.22
CA GLN A 385 10.25 6.32 23.66
C GLN A 385 11.51 6.58 24.50
N THR A 386 12.67 6.16 24.00
CA THR A 386 13.91 6.15 24.78
C THR A 386 14.88 7.29 24.44
N GLY A 387 14.71 7.92 23.28
CA GLY A 387 15.67 8.85 22.70
C GLY A 387 16.96 8.19 22.17
N ILE A 388 17.08 6.85 22.25
CA ILE A 388 18.29 6.10 21.87
C ILE A 388 18.06 5.42 20.52
N GLN A 389 18.99 5.65 19.58
CA GLN A 389 19.01 4.97 18.29
C GLN A 389 19.49 3.52 18.47
N ALA A 390 18.74 2.55 17.91
CA ALA A 390 19.10 1.14 18.01
C ALA A 390 20.16 0.69 16.99
N PHE A 391 20.34 1.49 15.92
CA PHE A 391 21.40 1.30 14.91
C PHE A 391 21.97 2.67 14.55
N SER A 392 23.26 2.72 14.32
CA SER A 392 24.02 3.93 13.98
C SER A 392 24.41 3.93 12.52
#